data_cd350b9509f433a75f7994d79ff28854
#
_entry.id   cd350b9509f433a75f7994d79ff28854
#
_cell.length_a   1.000
_cell.length_b   1.000
_cell.length_c   1.000
_cell.angle_alpha   90.00
_cell.angle_beta   90.00
_cell.angle_gamma   90.00
#
_symmetry.space_group_name_H-M   'P 1'
#
loop_
_entity.id
_entity.type
_entity.pdbx_description
1 polymer ?
#
loop_
_entity_poly.entity_id
_entity_poly.type
_entity_poly.pdbx_seq_one_letter_code
_entity_poly.pdbx_strand_id
1 'polypeptide(L)'
;MLNEREIELLSEVDMKYNNFFCDEKIIRQTEKIPAEIKISLEKGKLIDTKWKNNKLNSSIYECLKIENYISEINNITKNIKAFKSNNSKIRFLKNKEFEITEGIREFGILTNNIFDSNIEFDEALIRSWLNNKNFTPKLLFRKSVDGSTPKDFHDKCDNKGITIVFIETTKGYKFGGYTELGWDCNSGYLTDKNSFLFSFNHKEKYIPKNNNNNTMCCDEKTGPWFGNNFPEIILRDLNKGRSWNDPKNTFVEGQKLTNGEEYWDVKEIEVFQINYI
;
A
#
# COMPACT_ATOMS: atom_id res chain seq x y z
N MET A 1 33.62 5.24 -25.07
CA MET A 1 34.42 4.97 -23.85
C MET A 1 33.69 5.66 -22.69
N LEU A 2 33.40 4.94 -21.63
CA LEU A 2 32.85 5.51 -20.40
C LEU A 2 33.94 6.41 -19.78
N ASN A 3 33.55 7.54 -19.18
CA ASN A 3 34.50 8.39 -18.50
C ASN A 3 34.88 7.79 -17.12
N GLU A 4 36.00 8.25 -16.54
CA GLU A 4 36.51 7.71 -15.24
C GLU A 4 35.43 7.73 -14.14
N ARG A 5 34.59 8.75 -14.11
CA ARG A 5 33.51 8.89 -13.10
C ARG A 5 32.41 7.88 -13.31
N GLU A 6 32.09 7.51 -14.54
CA GLU A 6 31.09 6.47 -14.84
C GLU A 6 31.59 5.09 -14.44
N ILE A 7 32.89 4.81 -14.66
CA ILE A 7 33.53 3.57 -14.24
C ILE A 7 33.55 3.47 -12.70
N GLU A 8 33.86 4.57 -12.00
CA GLU A 8 33.87 4.64 -10.55
C GLU A 8 32.47 4.40 -9.95
N LEU A 9 31.42 5.04 -10.52
CA LEU A 9 30.04 4.84 -10.13
C LEU A 9 29.54 3.42 -10.39
N LEU A 10 29.90 2.82 -11.52
CA LEU A 10 29.58 1.42 -11.81
C LEU A 10 30.25 0.48 -10.80
N SER A 11 31.53 0.74 -10.47
CA SER A 11 32.26 -0.03 -9.44
C SER A 11 31.62 0.12 -8.05
N GLU A 12 31.17 1.33 -7.67
CA GLU A 12 30.45 1.54 -6.41
C GLU A 12 29.10 0.83 -6.39
N VAL A 13 28.36 0.82 -7.51
CA VAL A 13 27.10 0.09 -7.66
C VAL A 13 27.34 -1.41 -7.55
N ASP A 14 28.33 -1.94 -8.26
CA ASP A 14 28.69 -3.37 -8.22
C ASP A 14 29.14 -3.81 -6.82
N MET A 15 29.95 -2.99 -6.15
CA MET A 15 30.40 -3.28 -4.79
C MET A 15 29.24 -3.25 -3.80
N LYS A 16 28.30 -2.30 -3.91
CA LYS A 16 27.07 -2.23 -3.11
C LYS A 16 26.14 -3.37 -3.44
N TYR A 17 25.95 -3.68 -4.73
CA TYR A 17 25.14 -4.80 -5.19
C TYR A 17 25.67 -6.13 -4.62
N ASN A 18 26.95 -6.42 -4.77
CA ASN A 18 27.58 -7.65 -4.28
C ASN A 18 27.57 -7.77 -2.75
N ASN A 19 27.65 -6.63 -2.03
CA ASN A 19 27.55 -6.62 -0.57
C ASN A 19 26.13 -6.72 -0.03
N PHE A 20 25.12 -6.35 -0.81
CA PHE A 20 23.73 -6.29 -0.36
C PHE A 20 22.83 -7.36 -0.97
N PHE A 21 23.07 -7.79 -2.20
CA PHE A 21 22.29 -8.81 -2.87
C PHE A 21 22.86 -10.20 -2.76
N CYS A 22 23.84 -10.35 -1.88
CA CYS A 22 24.38 -11.69 -1.61
C CYS A 22 24.41 -12.57 -2.84
N ASP A 23 25.59 -12.95 -3.22
CA ASP A 23 25.79 -14.21 -3.86
C ASP A 23 24.66 -14.62 -4.83
N GLU A 24 24.89 -14.56 -6.11
CA GLU A 24 24.08 -15.14 -7.20
C GLU A 24 23.54 -16.54 -6.84
N LYS A 25 24.23 -17.24 -5.94
CA LYS A 25 23.85 -18.50 -5.31
C LYS A 25 22.56 -18.40 -4.46
N ILE A 26 22.34 -17.30 -3.71
CA ILE A 26 21.11 -17.11 -2.94
C ILE A 26 19.93 -16.80 -3.86
N ILE A 27 20.13 -15.98 -4.90
CA ILE A 27 19.10 -15.70 -5.91
C ILE A 27 18.69 -16.99 -6.60
N ARG A 28 19.65 -17.78 -7.08
CA ARG A 28 19.38 -19.09 -7.73
C ARG A 28 18.72 -20.11 -6.79
N GLN A 29 19.03 -20.05 -5.48
CA GLN A 29 18.36 -20.87 -4.50
C GLN A 29 16.93 -20.40 -4.27
N THR A 30 16.70 -19.07 -4.21
CA THR A 30 15.36 -18.47 -4.02
C THR A 30 14.43 -18.76 -5.22
N GLU A 31 14.95 -18.75 -6.44
CA GLU A 31 14.19 -19.10 -7.65
C GLU A 31 13.71 -20.57 -7.65
N LYS A 32 14.45 -21.46 -7.02
CA LYS A 32 14.10 -22.90 -6.92
C LYS A 32 13.09 -23.20 -5.81
N ILE A 33 13.04 -22.40 -4.76
CA ILE A 33 12.19 -22.63 -3.58
C ILE A 33 10.69 -22.77 -3.95
N PRO A 34 10.07 -21.92 -4.78
CA PRO A 34 8.66 -22.08 -5.14
C PRO A 34 8.36 -23.39 -5.88
N ALA A 35 9.25 -23.81 -6.77
CA ALA A 35 9.09 -25.04 -7.51
C ALA A 35 9.26 -26.27 -6.60
N GLU A 36 10.23 -26.23 -5.70
CA GLU A 36 10.50 -27.31 -4.73
C GLU A 36 9.39 -27.41 -3.68
N ILE A 37 8.84 -26.28 -3.20
CA ILE A 37 7.65 -26.26 -2.33
C ILE A 37 6.44 -26.87 -3.05
N LYS A 38 6.19 -26.52 -4.31
CA LYS A 38 5.10 -27.07 -5.10
C LYS A 38 5.23 -28.58 -5.26
N ILE A 39 6.43 -29.05 -5.58
CA ILE A 39 6.73 -30.48 -5.68
C ILE A 39 6.52 -31.18 -4.33
N SER A 40 6.95 -30.56 -3.24
CA SER A 40 6.79 -31.13 -1.88
C SER A 40 5.32 -31.16 -1.44
N LEU A 41 4.52 -30.14 -1.79
CA LEU A 41 3.08 -30.12 -1.56
C LEU A 41 2.34 -31.18 -2.39
N GLU A 42 2.73 -31.37 -3.65
CA GLU A 42 2.16 -32.43 -4.50
C GLU A 42 2.51 -33.84 -3.98
N LYS A 43 3.74 -34.02 -3.51
CA LYS A 43 4.15 -35.26 -2.84
C LYS A 43 3.40 -35.47 -1.52
N GLY A 44 3.19 -34.41 -0.73
CA GLY A 44 2.37 -34.43 0.47
C GLY A 44 0.93 -34.89 0.21
N LYS A 45 0.30 -34.37 -0.86
CA LYS A 45 -1.04 -34.82 -1.31
C LYS A 45 -1.05 -36.29 -1.74
N LEU A 46 0.01 -36.76 -2.40
CA LEU A 46 0.17 -38.16 -2.77
C LEU A 46 0.40 -39.08 -1.55
N ILE A 47 1.04 -38.57 -0.50
CA ILE A 47 1.24 -39.28 0.78
C ILE A 47 -0.11 -39.37 1.50
N ASP A 48 -0.90 -38.31 1.54
CA ASP A 48 -2.25 -38.31 2.14
C ASP A 48 -3.20 -39.34 1.51
N THR A 49 -3.08 -39.55 0.21
CA THR A 49 -3.80 -40.62 -0.50
C THR A 49 -3.25 -42.04 -0.23
N LYS A 50 -1.99 -42.11 0.14
CA LYS A 50 -1.28 -43.41 0.45
C LYS A 50 -1.15 -43.69 1.95
N TRP A 51 -1.60 -42.77 2.82
CA TRP A 51 -1.47 -42.92 4.29
C TRP A 51 -2.11 -44.18 4.87
N LYS A 52 -3.01 -44.80 4.15
CA LYS A 52 -3.61 -46.07 4.54
C LYS A 52 -2.64 -47.23 4.56
N ASN A 53 -1.42 -47.10 4.02
CA ASN A 53 -0.43 -48.18 3.96
C ASN A 53 1.02 -47.69 4.21
N ASN A 54 1.41 -47.65 5.48
CA ASN A 54 2.80 -47.73 6.01
C ASN A 54 3.94 -47.00 5.30
N LYS A 55 4.37 -45.84 5.83
CA LYS A 55 5.79 -45.49 6.00
C LYS A 55 5.94 -44.14 6.76
N LEU A 56 5.87 -44.20 8.09
CA LEU A 56 6.06 -43.07 9.00
C LEU A 56 7.41 -42.33 8.74
N ASN A 57 8.48 -43.07 8.42
CA ASN A 57 9.80 -42.48 8.19
C ASN A 57 9.90 -41.56 6.93
N SER A 58 9.18 -41.90 5.87
CA SER A 58 9.16 -41.10 4.67
C SER A 58 8.40 -39.78 4.89
N SER A 59 7.32 -39.83 5.66
CA SER A 59 6.51 -38.64 6.00
C SER A 59 7.28 -37.69 6.92
N ILE A 60 8.01 -38.23 7.91
CA ILE A 60 8.87 -37.42 8.79
C ILE A 60 9.96 -36.72 7.97
N TYR A 61 10.60 -37.40 7.03
CA TYR A 61 11.63 -36.80 6.18
C TYR A 61 11.09 -35.65 5.32
N GLU A 62 9.92 -35.82 4.72
CA GLU A 62 9.30 -34.74 3.95
C GLU A 62 8.82 -33.56 4.83
N CYS A 63 8.36 -33.82 6.04
CA CYS A 63 8.05 -32.74 7.01
C CYS A 63 9.29 -31.94 7.39
N LEU A 64 10.40 -32.61 7.70
CA LEU A 64 11.68 -31.95 8.01
C LEU A 64 12.20 -31.12 6.85
N LYS A 65 11.96 -31.56 5.61
CA LYS A 65 12.33 -30.83 4.41
C LYS A 65 11.49 -29.56 4.24
N ILE A 66 10.19 -29.63 4.53
CA ILE A 66 9.29 -28.46 4.56
C ILE A 66 9.71 -27.47 5.65
N GLU A 67 10.04 -27.95 6.86
CA GLU A 67 10.55 -27.11 7.95
C GLU A 67 11.84 -26.37 7.57
N ASN A 68 12.75 -27.03 6.88
CA ASN A 68 13.96 -26.39 6.37
C ASN A 68 13.64 -25.28 5.36
N TYR A 69 12.72 -25.51 4.41
CA TYR A 69 12.31 -24.47 3.46
C TYR A 69 11.63 -23.29 4.15
N ILE A 70 10.78 -23.53 5.15
CA ILE A 70 10.18 -22.47 5.96
C ILE A 70 11.26 -21.67 6.68
N SER A 71 12.27 -22.33 7.23
CA SER A 71 13.40 -21.68 7.90
C SER A 71 14.21 -20.82 6.93
N GLU A 72 14.48 -21.30 5.73
CA GLU A 72 15.16 -20.54 4.69
C GLU A 72 14.36 -19.30 4.25
N ILE A 73 13.06 -19.46 4.01
CA ILE A 73 12.14 -18.36 3.69
C ILE A 73 12.14 -17.30 4.80
N ASN A 74 12.07 -17.74 6.06
CA ASN A 74 12.11 -16.83 7.20
C ASN A 74 13.43 -16.09 7.30
N ASN A 75 14.56 -16.76 7.00
CA ASN A 75 15.87 -16.12 6.97
C ASN A 75 16.00 -15.09 5.85
N ILE A 76 15.52 -15.41 4.64
CA ILE A 76 15.44 -14.49 3.51
C ILE A 76 14.56 -13.28 3.86
N THR A 77 13.40 -13.54 4.47
CA THR A 77 12.47 -12.47 4.91
C THR A 77 13.12 -11.55 5.94
N LYS A 78 13.89 -12.12 6.89
CA LYS A 78 14.65 -11.36 7.88
C LYS A 78 15.73 -10.49 7.23
N ASN A 79 16.43 -11.03 6.26
CA ASN A 79 17.47 -10.32 5.50
C ASN A 79 16.86 -9.19 4.66
N ILE A 80 15.72 -9.41 4.02
CA ILE A 80 14.96 -8.39 3.30
C ILE A 80 14.50 -7.27 4.24
N LYS A 81 14.01 -7.61 5.45
CA LYS A 81 13.63 -6.62 6.46
C LYS A 81 14.83 -5.79 6.94
N ALA A 82 15.97 -6.43 7.18
CA ALA A 82 17.21 -5.76 7.56
C ALA A 82 17.71 -4.83 6.42
N PHE A 83 17.61 -5.28 5.17
CA PHE A 83 17.91 -4.46 4.00
C PHE A 83 17.00 -3.23 3.91
N LYS A 84 15.69 -3.37 4.11
CA LYS A 84 14.72 -2.26 4.12
C LYS A 84 15.05 -1.22 5.20
N SER A 85 15.56 -1.63 6.37
CA SER A 85 15.89 -0.72 7.48
C SER A 85 17.15 0.11 7.21
N ASN A 86 18.05 -0.36 6.36
CA ASN A 86 19.36 0.26 6.14
C ASN A 86 19.45 1.13 4.87
N ASN A 87 18.44 1.12 3.99
CA ASN A 87 18.56 1.66 2.64
C ASN A 87 17.74 2.92 2.33
N SER A 88 17.72 3.90 3.23
CA SER A 88 17.08 5.20 2.97
C SER A 88 17.85 6.14 2.01
N LYS A 89 18.93 5.73 1.35
CA LYS A 89 19.83 6.69 0.64
C LYS A 89 20.30 6.32 -0.76
N ILE A 90 19.66 5.46 -1.53
CA ILE A 90 20.06 5.23 -2.92
C ILE A 90 19.25 6.14 -3.85
N ARG A 91 19.90 7.16 -4.45
CA ARG A 91 19.33 7.99 -5.53
C ARG A 91 19.84 7.45 -6.87
N PHE A 92 18.95 7.02 -7.74
CA PHE A 92 19.26 6.66 -9.12
C PHE A 92 19.12 7.85 -10.09
N LEU A 93 19.93 7.88 -11.13
CA LEU A 93 19.83 8.88 -12.20
C LEU A 93 18.66 8.57 -13.14
N LYS A 94 17.87 9.59 -13.46
CA LYS A 94 16.57 9.57 -14.11
C LYS A 94 16.41 8.71 -15.38
N ASN A 95 17.47 8.42 -16.10
CA ASN A 95 17.39 7.77 -17.42
C ASN A 95 17.57 6.23 -17.41
N LYS A 96 17.90 5.62 -16.26
CA LYS A 96 17.96 4.15 -16.09
C LYS A 96 16.91 3.61 -15.11
N GLU A 97 16.16 4.50 -14.50
CA GLU A 97 15.13 4.18 -13.50
C GLU A 97 14.03 3.27 -14.07
N PHE A 98 13.67 3.47 -15.34
CA PHE A 98 12.61 2.72 -16.01
C PHE A 98 12.98 1.25 -16.27
N GLU A 99 14.17 0.97 -16.80
CA GLU A 99 14.59 -0.41 -17.08
C GLU A 99 14.84 -1.22 -15.80
N ILE A 100 15.40 -0.58 -14.76
CA ILE A 100 15.62 -1.23 -13.46
C ILE A 100 14.30 -1.48 -12.75
N THR A 101 13.35 -0.55 -12.83
CA THR A 101 12.03 -0.66 -12.21
C THR A 101 11.19 -1.77 -12.86
N GLU A 102 11.24 -1.92 -14.18
CA GLU A 102 10.58 -3.01 -14.91
C GLU A 102 11.21 -4.37 -14.57
N GLY A 103 12.54 -4.47 -14.57
CA GLY A 103 13.22 -5.70 -14.15
C GLY A 103 12.91 -6.10 -12.71
N ILE A 104 12.77 -5.15 -11.80
CA ILE A 104 12.40 -5.40 -10.40
C ILE A 104 10.92 -5.81 -10.29
N ARG A 105 10.03 -5.26 -11.11
CA ARG A 105 8.62 -5.68 -11.17
C ARG A 105 8.44 -7.11 -11.67
N GLU A 106 9.22 -7.54 -12.66
CA GLU A 106 9.20 -8.91 -13.16
C GLU A 106 9.68 -9.93 -12.11
N PHE A 107 10.63 -9.54 -11.25
CA PHE A 107 11.08 -10.37 -10.12
C PHE A 107 10.16 -10.35 -8.89
N GLY A 108 9.07 -9.60 -8.94
CA GLY A 108 7.97 -9.66 -7.96
C GLY A 108 8.30 -9.22 -6.54
N ILE A 109 9.45 -8.58 -6.31
CA ILE A 109 9.82 -8.17 -4.94
C ILE A 109 10.75 -6.98 -5.01
N LEU A 110 10.27 -5.82 -4.85
CA LEU A 110 10.87 -4.63 -4.24
C LEU A 110 10.07 -3.39 -4.65
N THR A 111 8.82 -3.37 -4.36
CA THR A 111 8.20 -2.07 -4.11
C THR A 111 8.73 -1.64 -2.74
N ASN A 112 9.56 -0.62 -2.70
CA ASN A 112 9.73 0.17 -1.48
C ASN A 112 8.39 0.87 -1.22
N ASN A 113 7.35 0.07 -0.99
CA ASN A 113 6.06 0.61 -0.61
C ASN A 113 6.24 1.11 0.81
N ILE A 114 6.45 2.42 0.96
CA ILE A 114 6.57 3.04 2.28
C ILE A 114 5.27 2.92 3.07
N PHE A 115 4.15 2.71 2.35
CA PHE A 115 2.86 2.42 2.96
C PHE A 115 2.76 0.91 3.22
N ASP A 116 2.51 0.53 4.46
CA ASP A 116 2.11 -0.84 4.81
C ASP A 116 0.62 -1.01 4.47
N SER A 117 0.31 -1.13 3.17
CA SER A 117 -1.05 -1.13 2.63
C SER A 117 -1.44 -2.49 2.08
N ASN A 118 -2.68 -2.91 2.33
CA ASN A 118 -3.34 -4.04 1.69
C ASN A 118 -3.98 -3.64 0.35
N ILE A 119 -4.17 -2.34 0.12
CA ILE A 119 -4.67 -1.78 -1.13
C ILE A 119 -3.48 -1.59 -2.07
N GLU A 120 -3.50 -2.29 -3.19
CA GLU A 120 -2.47 -2.14 -4.23
C GLU A 120 -2.67 -0.84 -5.01
N PHE A 121 -1.64 0.01 -5.06
CA PHE A 121 -1.63 1.27 -5.81
C PHE A 121 -0.21 1.67 -6.24
N ASP A 122 -0.14 2.61 -7.17
CA ASP A 122 1.13 3.20 -7.59
C ASP A 122 1.57 4.31 -6.61
N GLU A 123 2.54 4.01 -5.76
CA GLU A 123 3.07 4.95 -4.76
C GLU A 123 3.65 6.22 -5.40
N ALA A 124 4.18 6.14 -6.63
CA ALA A 124 4.74 7.30 -7.32
C ALA A 124 3.68 8.38 -7.55
N LEU A 125 2.41 8.00 -7.75
CA LEU A 125 1.30 8.94 -7.84
C LEU A 125 1.12 9.72 -6.54
N ILE A 126 1.08 9.03 -5.40
CA ILE A 126 0.95 9.69 -4.08
C ILE A 126 2.11 10.65 -3.84
N ARG A 127 3.34 10.22 -4.11
CA ARG A 127 4.52 11.09 -3.98
C ARG A 127 4.40 12.34 -4.85
N SER A 128 3.99 12.19 -6.10
CA SER A 128 3.79 13.32 -7.01
C SER A 128 2.69 14.26 -6.52
N TRP A 129 1.58 13.72 -6.00
CA TRP A 129 0.46 14.51 -5.48
C TRP A 129 0.80 15.25 -4.18
N LEU A 130 1.73 14.72 -3.38
CA LEU A 130 2.31 15.37 -2.21
C LEU A 130 3.54 16.25 -2.56
N ASN A 131 3.67 16.66 -3.84
CA ASN A 131 4.71 17.55 -4.33
C ASN A 131 6.14 17.00 -4.10
N ASN A 132 6.32 15.69 -4.11
CA ASN A 132 7.57 14.99 -3.88
C ASN A 132 8.27 15.38 -2.55
N LYS A 133 7.52 15.86 -1.56
CA LYS A 133 8.06 16.10 -0.22
C LYS A 133 8.48 14.76 0.40
N ASN A 134 9.52 14.80 1.23
CA ASN A 134 9.90 13.62 2.01
C ASN A 134 8.93 13.45 3.18
N PHE A 135 8.40 12.25 3.33
CA PHE A 135 7.51 11.90 4.44
C PHE A 135 7.63 10.43 4.81
N THR A 136 7.21 10.11 6.02
CA THR A 136 7.01 8.73 6.49
C THR A 136 5.53 8.52 6.79
N PRO A 137 4.86 7.56 6.15
CA PRO A 137 3.50 7.19 6.49
C PRO A 137 3.49 6.28 7.72
N LYS A 138 2.49 6.45 8.56
CA LYS A 138 2.20 5.57 9.69
C LYS A 138 0.75 5.12 9.58
N LEU A 139 0.52 3.81 9.47
CA LEU A 139 -0.83 3.25 9.48
C LEU A 139 -1.49 3.56 10.83
N LEU A 140 -2.65 4.20 10.79
CA LEU A 140 -3.49 4.49 11.95
C LEU A 140 -4.65 3.52 12.05
N PHE A 141 -5.32 3.25 10.92
CA PHE A 141 -6.54 2.48 10.85
C PHE A 141 -6.55 1.60 9.61
N ARG A 142 -7.02 0.38 9.78
CA ARG A 142 -7.32 -0.57 8.70
C ARG A 142 -8.63 -1.28 9.01
N LYS A 143 -9.66 -1.08 8.17
CA LYS A 143 -11.00 -1.61 8.38
C LYS A 143 -11.03 -3.11 8.69
N SER A 144 -10.30 -3.90 7.93
CA SER A 144 -10.26 -5.38 8.09
C SER A 144 -9.62 -5.85 9.40
N VAL A 145 -8.94 -4.95 10.13
CA VAL A 145 -8.24 -5.26 11.39
C VAL A 145 -8.86 -4.56 12.59
N ASP A 146 -9.17 -3.26 12.44
CA ASP A 146 -9.55 -2.40 13.55
C ASP A 146 -11.07 -2.31 13.75
N GLY A 147 -11.87 -2.72 12.75
CA GLY A 147 -13.34 -2.68 12.81
C GLY A 147 -13.96 -1.91 11.66
N SER A 148 -15.28 -1.85 11.65
CA SER A 148 -16.05 -1.27 10.53
C SER A 148 -17.09 -0.25 10.95
N THR A 149 -16.98 0.30 12.15
CA THR A 149 -17.88 1.34 12.66
C THR A 149 -17.18 2.73 12.65
N PRO A 150 -17.95 3.83 12.59
CA PRO A 150 -17.39 5.17 12.75
C PRO A 150 -16.55 5.31 14.03
N LYS A 151 -17.01 4.70 15.13
CA LYS A 151 -16.28 4.71 16.39
C LYS A 151 -14.88 4.10 16.26
N ASP A 152 -14.74 2.96 15.56
CA ASP A 152 -13.44 2.32 15.35
C ASP A 152 -12.48 3.24 14.60
N PHE A 153 -12.99 3.99 13.61
CA PHE A 153 -12.21 4.99 12.88
C PHE A 153 -11.79 6.15 13.79
N HIS A 154 -12.72 6.73 14.55
CA HIS A 154 -12.43 7.88 15.43
C HIS A 154 -11.46 7.51 16.55
N ASP A 155 -11.61 6.35 17.17
CA ASP A 155 -10.70 5.87 18.22
C ASP A 155 -9.23 5.82 17.74
N LYS A 156 -9.00 5.65 16.46
CA LYS A 156 -7.67 5.52 15.84
C LYS A 156 -7.16 6.79 15.17
N CYS A 157 -8.06 7.57 14.56
CA CYS A 157 -7.69 8.64 13.64
C CYS A 157 -7.83 10.05 14.23
N ASP A 158 -8.62 10.23 15.30
CA ASP A 158 -8.85 11.55 15.87
C ASP A 158 -7.57 12.16 16.45
N ASN A 159 -7.42 13.45 16.20
CA ASN A 159 -6.30 14.26 16.68
C ASN A 159 -4.91 13.76 16.20
N LYS A 160 -4.84 13.08 15.05
CA LYS A 160 -3.57 12.60 14.48
C LYS A 160 -2.95 13.59 13.48
N GLY A 161 -3.58 14.73 13.17
CA GLY A 161 -3.09 15.72 12.22
C GLY A 161 -3.22 15.24 10.79
N ILE A 162 -2.19 15.45 9.99
CA ILE A 162 -2.18 15.18 8.55
C ILE A 162 -2.43 13.72 8.25
N THR A 163 -3.45 13.43 7.43
CA THR A 163 -3.79 12.06 7.04
C THR A 163 -4.08 11.91 5.56
N ILE A 164 -3.87 10.70 5.07
CA ILE A 164 -4.34 10.23 3.77
C ILE A 164 -5.19 8.99 3.97
N VAL A 165 -6.37 8.98 3.34
CA VAL A 165 -7.34 7.89 3.41
C VAL A 165 -7.34 7.16 2.07
N PHE A 166 -7.17 5.86 2.09
CA PHE A 166 -7.30 4.98 0.94
C PHE A 166 -8.58 4.15 1.07
N ILE A 167 -9.34 4.04 -0.01
CA ILE A 167 -10.58 3.27 -0.07
C ILE A 167 -10.52 2.36 -1.28
N GLU A 168 -10.80 1.09 -1.07
CA GLU A 168 -11.05 0.11 -2.14
C GLU A 168 -12.50 -0.38 -2.04
N THR A 169 -13.24 -0.28 -3.13
CA THR A 169 -14.59 -0.83 -3.23
C THR A 169 -14.57 -2.30 -3.60
N THR A 170 -15.67 -3.00 -3.35
CA THR A 170 -15.84 -4.42 -3.76
C THR A 170 -15.76 -4.62 -5.28
N LYS A 171 -16.01 -3.55 -6.07
CA LYS A 171 -15.85 -3.53 -7.53
C LYS A 171 -14.47 -3.16 -8.01
N GLY A 172 -13.51 -2.92 -7.09
CA GLY A 172 -12.11 -2.63 -7.42
C GLY A 172 -11.82 -1.18 -7.74
N TYR A 173 -12.73 -0.23 -7.49
CA TYR A 173 -12.41 1.19 -7.54
C TYR A 173 -11.54 1.56 -6.35
N LYS A 174 -10.43 2.27 -6.62
CA LYS A 174 -9.44 2.66 -5.63
C LYS A 174 -9.29 4.17 -5.67
N PHE A 175 -9.65 4.82 -4.58
CA PHE A 175 -9.63 6.29 -4.46
C PHE A 175 -9.48 6.70 -3.00
N GLY A 176 -9.44 8.00 -2.75
CA GLY A 176 -9.34 8.50 -1.38
C GLY A 176 -9.22 10.00 -1.28
N GLY A 177 -8.78 10.46 -0.11
CA GLY A 177 -8.61 11.85 0.17
C GLY A 177 -7.44 12.13 1.11
N TYR A 178 -6.87 13.31 0.99
CA TYR A 178 -5.82 13.86 1.83
C TYR A 178 -6.33 15.10 2.55
N THR A 179 -5.97 15.24 3.81
CA THR A 179 -6.21 16.45 4.60
C THR A 179 -5.04 16.76 5.53
N GLU A 180 -4.74 18.04 5.69
CA GLU A 180 -3.78 18.54 6.68
C GLU A 180 -4.43 18.81 8.04
N LEU A 181 -5.75 18.80 8.09
CA LEU A 181 -6.51 18.94 9.34
C LEU A 181 -6.67 17.57 10.02
N GLY A 182 -6.67 17.58 11.34
CA GLY A 182 -6.98 16.39 12.12
C GLY A 182 -8.48 16.07 12.08
N TRP A 183 -8.81 14.80 12.10
CA TRP A 183 -10.16 14.32 12.39
C TRP A 183 -10.49 14.57 13.85
N ASP A 184 -11.76 14.80 14.15
CA ASP A 184 -12.32 14.81 15.49
C ASP A 184 -13.80 14.44 15.46
N CYS A 185 -14.45 14.31 16.64
CA CYS A 185 -15.85 13.92 16.71
C CYS A 185 -16.84 15.09 16.61
N ASN A 186 -16.38 16.36 16.66
CA ASN A 186 -17.27 17.48 16.99
C ASN A 186 -17.13 18.75 16.17
N SER A 187 -16.10 18.86 15.32
CA SER A 187 -15.83 20.14 14.62
C SER A 187 -16.78 20.47 13.47
N GLY A 188 -17.57 19.50 13.00
CA GLY A 188 -18.47 19.68 11.87
C GLY A 188 -17.72 19.97 10.58
N TYR A 189 -18.20 20.93 9.82
CA TYR A 189 -17.60 21.30 8.51
C TYR A 189 -16.34 22.14 8.66
N LEU A 190 -15.28 21.70 8.02
CA LEU A 190 -13.97 22.35 8.02
C LEU A 190 -13.49 22.64 6.59
N THR A 191 -12.67 23.69 6.45
CA THR A 191 -12.04 24.08 5.19
C THR A 191 -10.54 23.88 5.26
N ASP A 192 -10.04 22.90 4.54
CA ASP A 192 -8.62 22.65 4.33
C ASP A 192 -8.26 22.99 2.88
N LYS A 193 -7.49 24.06 2.68
CA LYS A 193 -7.10 24.52 1.34
C LYS A 193 -6.13 23.59 0.64
N ASN A 194 -5.44 22.77 1.40
CA ASN A 194 -4.44 21.83 0.89
C ASN A 194 -5.01 20.42 0.70
N SER A 195 -6.25 20.20 1.13
CA SER A 195 -6.91 18.90 0.92
C SER A 195 -7.11 18.61 -0.56
N PHE A 196 -7.12 17.36 -0.89
CA PHE A 196 -7.45 16.88 -2.23
C PHE A 196 -8.05 15.48 -2.20
N LEU A 197 -8.83 15.17 -3.21
CA LEU A 197 -9.24 13.82 -3.52
C LEU A 197 -8.36 13.23 -4.62
N PHE A 198 -8.36 11.92 -4.76
CA PHE A 198 -7.64 11.24 -5.82
C PHE A 198 -8.34 9.95 -6.24
N SER A 199 -8.07 9.54 -7.46
CA SER A 199 -8.43 8.24 -7.99
C SER A 199 -7.20 7.55 -8.58
N PHE A 200 -6.89 6.35 -8.10
CA PHE A 200 -5.84 5.51 -8.69
C PHE A 200 -6.25 4.94 -10.05
N ASN A 201 -7.54 4.61 -10.21
CA ASN A 201 -8.06 4.10 -11.47
C ASN A 201 -7.94 5.12 -12.61
N HIS A 202 -8.21 6.39 -12.31
CA HIS A 202 -8.08 7.48 -13.29
C HIS A 202 -6.70 8.14 -13.28
N LYS A 203 -5.85 7.83 -12.26
CA LYS A 203 -4.54 8.48 -12.03
C LYS A 203 -4.66 10.00 -11.91
N GLU A 204 -5.73 10.47 -11.30
CA GLU A 204 -6.07 11.90 -11.20
C GLU A 204 -6.11 12.36 -9.74
N LYS A 205 -5.72 13.62 -9.54
CA LYS A 205 -5.84 14.38 -8.30
C LYS A 205 -6.86 15.50 -8.49
N TYR A 206 -7.76 15.67 -7.53
CA TYR A 206 -8.84 16.68 -7.56
C TYR A 206 -8.66 17.63 -6.39
N ILE A 207 -8.40 18.90 -6.70
CA ILE A 207 -8.29 19.98 -5.73
C ILE A 207 -9.65 20.66 -5.52
N PRO A 208 -9.88 21.35 -4.38
CA PRO A 208 -11.11 22.10 -4.16
C PRO A 208 -11.36 23.14 -5.27
N LYS A 209 -12.58 23.21 -5.78
CA LYS A 209 -12.99 24.16 -6.85
C LYS A 209 -12.90 25.62 -6.37
N ASN A 210 -13.17 25.85 -5.09
CA ASN A 210 -13.11 27.17 -4.44
C ASN A 210 -12.44 27.08 -3.07
N ASN A 211 -11.61 28.03 -2.73
CA ASN A 211 -10.85 28.06 -1.49
C ASN A 211 -11.69 28.25 -0.20
N ASN A 212 -12.97 28.57 -0.32
CA ASN A 212 -13.87 28.84 0.81
C ASN A 212 -14.92 27.76 1.02
N ASN A 213 -14.87 26.66 0.27
CA ASN A 213 -15.80 25.55 0.44
C ASN A 213 -15.34 24.64 1.56
N ASN A 214 -16.29 24.10 2.30
CA ASN A 214 -16.02 23.03 3.24
C ASN A 214 -15.45 21.82 2.49
N THR A 215 -14.29 21.35 2.89
CA THR A 215 -13.55 20.28 2.22
C THR A 215 -13.64 18.97 2.94
N MET A 216 -14.02 19.03 4.23
CA MET A 216 -14.24 17.85 5.04
C MET A 216 -15.29 18.14 6.12
N CYS A 217 -15.82 17.09 6.71
CA CYS A 217 -16.69 17.15 7.87
C CYS A 217 -16.25 16.13 8.91
N CYS A 218 -16.27 16.54 10.16
CA CYS A 218 -15.98 15.71 11.33
C CYS A 218 -17.28 15.50 12.11
N ASP A 219 -17.76 14.27 12.17
CA ASP A 219 -19.01 13.88 12.85
C ASP A 219 -18.84 12.48 13.44
N GLU A 220 -19.15 12.33 14.73
CA GLU A 220 -19.02 11.07 15.48
C GLU A 220 -19.75 9.86 14.85
N LYS A 221 -20.77 10.14 14.01
CA LYS A 221 -21.63 9.13 13.38
C LYS A 221 -21.15 8.72 12.00
N THR A 222 -20.06 9.29 11.52
CA THR A 222 -19.51 9.00 10.20
C THR A 222 -18.03 8.67 10.30
N GLY A 223 -17.51 7.87 9.38
CA GLY A 223 -16.08 7.78 9.13
C GLY A 223 -15.59 8.93 8.26
N PRO A 224 -14.58 8.71 7.41
CA PRO A 224 -14.05 9.76 6.55
C PRO A 224 -15.15 10.43 5.70
N TRP A 225 -15.21 11.75 5.80
CA TRP A 225 -16.13 12.58 5.05
C TRP A 225 -15.36 13.71 4.38
N PHE A 226 -15.29 13.67 3.04
CA PHE A 226 -14.71 14.73 2.21
C PHE A 226 -15.80 15.41 1.38
N GLY A 227 -15.76 16.74 1.37
CA GLY A 227 -16.74 17.60 0.72
C GLY A 227 -17.69 18.27 1.70
N ASN A 228 -18.64 19.01 1.13
CA ASN A 228 -19.67 19.75 1.87
C ASN A 228 -20.93 18.88 2.11
N ASN A 229 -22.13 19.50 2.15
CA ASN A 229 -23.41 18.83 2.27
C ASN A 229 -23.72 17.83 1.12
N PHE A 230 -22.99 17.93 0.02
CA PHE A 230 -23.02 17.03 -1.13
C PHE A 230 -21.66 16.38 -1.28
N PRO A 231 -21.29 15.47 -0.35
CA PRO A 231 -19.93 14.95 -0.29
C PRO A 231 -19.58 14.06 -1.47
N GLU A 232 -18.35 14.17 -1.89
CA GLU A 232 -17.76 13.28 -2.86
C GLU A 232 -17.41 11.93 -2.24
N ILE A 233 -17.09 11.93 -0.94
CA ILE A 233 -16.84 10.74 -0.15
C ILE A 233 -17.50 10.91 1.21
N ILE A 234 -18.42 10.02 1.56
CA ILE A 234 -18.96 9.87 2.91
C ILE A 234 -19.14 8.41 3.26
N LEU A 235 -18.67 8.05 4.44
CA LEU A 235 -18.77 6.72 5.01
C LEU A 235 -19.59 6.77 6.32
N ARG A 236 -20.90 6.74 6.21
CA ARG A 236 -21.80 6.66 7.39
C ARG A 236 -21.72 5.32 8.11
N ASP A 237 -21.42 4.30 7.35
CA ASP A 237 -21.11 2.95 7.79
C ASP A 237 -19.86 2.54 6.99
N LEU A 238 -18.79 2.13 7.66
CA LEU A 238 -17.53 1.82 6.98
C LEU A 238 -17.62 0.60 6.03
N ASN A 239 -18.76 -0.06 5.96
CA ASN A 239 -19.04 -1.07 4.94
C ASN A 239 -19.68 -0.49 3.67
N LYS A 240 -20.26 0.72 3.76
CA LYS A 240 -20.96 1.38 2.67
C LYS A 240 -20.57 2.85 2.57
N GLY A 241 -20.28 3.26 1.36
CA GLY A 241 -20.00 4.64 1.04
C GLY A 241 -21.01 5.23 0.07
N ARG A 242 -21.00 6.53 -0.02
CA ARG A 242 -21.80 7.31 -0.96
C ARG A 242 -20.97 8.43 -1.57
N SER A 243 -21.16 8.65 -2.86
CA SER A 243 -20.59 9.75 -3.64
C SER A 243 -21.70 10.49 -4.35
N TRP A 244 -21.90 11.75 -4.03
CA TRP A 244 -22.93 12.58 -4.65
C TRP A 244 -22.45 13.18 -5.95
N ASN A 245 -23.34 13.21 -6.93
CA ASN A 245 -23.13 13.93 -8.19
C ASN A 245 -23.96 15.21 -8.19
N ASP A 246 -23.39 16.30 -7.71
CA ASP A 246 -24.04 17.61 -7.59
C ASP A 246 -23.10 18.70 -8.10
N PRO A 247 -23.59 19.70 -8.85
CA PRO A 247 -22.78 20.85 -9.26
C PRO A 247 -22.13 21.61 -8.11
N LYS A 248 -22.67 21.46 -6.88
CA LYS A 248 -22.15 22.07 -5.65
C LYS A 248 -21.06 21.25 -4.97
N ASN A 249 -20.67 20.09 -5.54
CA ASN A 249 -19.53 19.32 -5.05
C ASN A 249 -18.29 20.19 -4.90
N THR A 250 -17.53 19.94 -3.85
CA THR A 250 -16.36 20.75 -3.48
C THR A 250 -15.18 20.51 -4.41
N PHE A 251 -14.89 19.27 -4.76
CA PHE A 251 -13.73 18.87 -5.54
C PHE A 251 -14.11 18.55 -6.99
N VAL A 252 -14.83 17.48 -7.18
CA VAL A 252 -15.20 16.91 -8.47
C VAL A 252 -16.61 16.34 -8.36
N GLU A 253 -17.22 16.02 -9.47
CA GLU A 253 -18.43 15.18 -9.46
C GLU A 253 -18.08 13.85 -8.78
N GLY A 254 -18.66 13.59 -7.59
CA GLY A 254 -18.25 12.50 -6.71
C GLY A 254 -18.33 11.12 -7.37
N GLN A 255 -19.33 10.93 -8.23
CA GLN A 255 -19.48 9.68 -9.00
C GLN A 255 -18.32 9.42 -9.98
N LYS A 256 -17.50 10.44 -10.31
CA LYS A 256 -16.27 10.21 -11.08
C LYS A 256 -15.29 9.31 -10.35
N LEU A 257 -15.25 9.31 -9.02
CA LEU A 257 -14.40 8.44 -8.22
C LEU A 257 -14.79 6.97 -8.33
N THR A 258 -16.07 6.70 -8.58
CA THR A 258 -16.72 5.37 -8.54
C THR A 258 -17.29 4.97 -9.90
N ASN A 259 -16.84 5.62 -10.98
CA ASN A 259 -17.28 5.35 -12.35
C ASN A 259 -18.82 5.38 -12.51
N GLY A 260 -19.49 6.37 -11.93
CA GLY A 260 -20.93 6.61 -12.03
C GLY A 260 -21.76 6.05 -10.88
N GLU A 261 -21.17 5.36 -9.91
CA GLU A 261 -21.92 4.81 -8.78
C GLU A 261 -22.08 5.84 -7.65
N GLU A 262 -23.31 6.07 -7.24
CA GLU A 262 -23.62 6.91 -6.09
C GLU A 262 -23.42 6.15 -4.77
N TYR A 263 -23.81 4.89 -4.71
CA TYR A 263 -23.68 4.02 -3.55
C TYR A 263 -22.74 2.87 -3.89
N TRP A 264 -21.82 2.58 -2.98
CA TRP A 264 -20.81 1.55 -3.21
C TRP A 264 -20.47 0.81 -1.92
N ASP A 265 -20.16 -0.48 -2.06
CA ASP A 265 -19.72 -1.32 -0.96
C ASP A 265 -18.20 -1.23 -0.80
N VAL A 266 -17.78 -1.12 0.45
CA VAL A 266 -16.38 -0.99 0.83
C VAL A 266 -15.75 -2.36 1.02
N LYS A 267 -14.67 -2.63 0.30
CA LYS A 267 -13.80 -3.77 0.54
C LYS A 267 -12.81 -3.46 1.66
N GLU A 268 -12.05 -2.37 1.53
CA GLU A 268 -11.04 -1.96 2.50
C GLU A 268 -10.98 -0.45 2.65
N ILE A 269 -10.63 0.00 3.86
CA ILE A 269 -10.28 1.39 4.17
C ILE A 269 -8.98 1.36 4.95
N GLU A 270 -8.05 2.21 4.56
CA GLU A 270 -6.82 2.44 5.30
C GLU A 270 -6.58 3.92 5.50
N VAL A 271 -6.16 4.29 6.69
CA VAL A 271 -5.81 5.68 7.03
C VAL A 271 -4.37 5.73 7.50
N PHE A 272 -3.58 6.55 6.84
CA PHE A 272 -2.20 6.77 7.21
C PHE A 272 -1.99 8.21 7.67
N GLN A 273 -1.30 8.36 8.79
CA GLN A 273 -0.72 9.64 9.20
C GLN A 273 0.49 9.94 8.31
N ILE A 274 0.60 11.17 7.85
CA ILE A 274 1.73 11.63 7.03
C ILE A 274 2.64 12.51 7.90
N ASN A 275 3.84 12.04 8.15
CA ASN A 275 4.84 12.77 8.91
C ASN A 275 5.90 13.30 7.93
N TYR A 276 5.88 14.61 7.65
CA TYR A 276 6.90 15.25 6.83
C TYR A 276 8.24 15.30 7.55
N ILE A 277 9.33 15.11 6.77
CA ILE A 277 10.71 15.08 7.25
C ILE A 277 11.44 16.37 6.84
#